data_85c6c25a559d7664a68c2bf71b7adfbe
#
_entry.id   85c6c25a559d7664a68c2bf71b7adfbe
#
_cell.length_a   1.000
_cell.length_b   1.000
_cell.length_c   1.000
_cell.angle_alpha   90.00
_cell.angle_beta   90.00
_cell.angle_gamma   90.00
#
_symmetry.space_group_name_H-M   'P 1'
#
loop_
_entity.id
_entity.type
_entity.pdbx_description
1 polymer ?
#
loop_
_entity_poly.entity_id
_entity_poly.type
_entity_poly.pdbx_seq_one_letter_code
_entity_poly.pdbx_strand_id
1 'polypeptide(L)'
;YQLLQVLDRGTWGDNTRYSLQPTMANTNLKPESVVSSEVGLDLSLLDNRLSFDATYYQVEDRGQIMSVQVPTETGFLFASTNAGTVRNRGVELKLNAVPVKTNRLTWDMSFVFTKDRSKLVALPEGISTFRFWSRFNAYSETQVGGDIGDVWGNDVLRVKEGKYKDWPIVNDNGLLQLEPERKKIGNVISD
;
A
#
# COMPACT_ATOMS: atom_id res chain seq x y z
N TYR A 1 -5.49 -19.77 -2.72
CA TYR A 1 -5.56 -19.37 -4.14
C TYR A 1 -6.23 -20.46 -4.94
N GLN A 2 -7.08 -20.08 -5.90
CA GLN A 2 -7.76 -21.03 -6.74
C GLN A 2 -6.93 -21.37 -7.96
N LEU A 3 -6.43 -22.62 -8.02
CA LEU A 3 -5.74 -23.14 -9.19
C LEU A 3 -6.71 -23.60 -10.28
N LEU A 4 -7.96 -23.88 -9.91
CA LEU A 4 -8.98 -24.36 -10.82
C LEU A 4 -10.17 -23.40 -10.84
N GLN A 5 -10.79 -23.25 -12.00
CA GLN A 5 -12.00 -22.47 -12.13
C GLN A 5 -13.15 -23.19 -11.43
N VAL A 6 -13.84 -22.49 -10.53
CA VAL A 6 -15.02 -22.99 -9.83
C VAL A 6 -16.24 -22.15 -10.17
N LEU A 7 -17.41 -22.74 -9.95
CA LEU A 7 -18.67 -22.07 -10.11
C LEU A 7 -19.17 -21.56 -8.75
N ASP A 8 -19.57 -20.30 -8.71
CA ASP A 8 -20.30 -19.76 -7.57
C ASP A 8 -21.76 -20.23 -7.62
N ARG A 9 -22.23 -20.75 -6.48
CA ARG A 9 -23.61 -21.13 -6.30
C ARG A 9 -24.41 -19.93 -5.75
N GLY A 10 -25.44 -19.57 -6.45
CA GLY A 10 -26.42 -18.56 -6.04
C GLY A 10 -27.84 -19.06 -6.20
N THR A 11 -28.81 -18.21 -5.88
CA THR A 11 -30.25 -18.49 -6.09
C THR A 11 -30.84 -17.43 -7.00
N TRP A 12 -31.83 -17.84 -7.80
CA TRP A 12 -32.70 -16.98 -8.58
C TRP A 12 -34.13 -17.38 -8.30
N GLY A 13 -34.83 -16.65 -7.41
CA GLY A 13 -36.05 -17.13 -6.79
C GLY A 13 -35.81 -18.46 -6.06
N ASP A 14 -36.62 -19.46 -6.31
CA ASP A 14 -36.51 -20.81 -5.71
C ASP A 14 -35.51 -21.72 -6.45
N ASN A 15 -34.89 -21.26 -7.53
CA ASN A 15 -34.00 -22.08 -8.34
C ASN A 15 -32.53 -21.83 -7.98
N THR A 16 -31.74 -22.91 -7.94
CA THR A 16 -30.27 -22.82 -7.81
C THR A 16 -29.66 -22.34 -9.13
N ARG A 17 -28.80 -21.34 -9.05
CA ARG A 17 -28.00 -20.81 -10.16
C ARG A 17 -26.54 -21.08 -9.93
N TYR A 18 -25.79 -21.38 -10.98
CA TYR A 18 -24.34 -21.43 -10.99
C TYR A 18 -23.81 -20.35 -11.93
N SER A 19 -22.79 -19.66 -11.54
CA SER A 19 -22.11 -18.63 -12.34
C SER A 19 -20.60 -18.77 -12.23
N LEU A 20 -19.89 -18.44 -13.29
CA LEU A 20 -18.44 -18.33 -13.24
C LEU A 20 -18.03 -17.18 -12.31
N GLN A 21 -16.98 -17.39 -11.53
CA GLN A 21 -16.36 -16.32 -10.78
C GLN A 21 -15.77 -15.28 -11.74
N PRO A 22 -15.78 -13.98 -11.38
CA PRO A 22 -15.26 -12.92 -12.23
C PRO A 22 -13.73 -12.98 -12.40
N THR A 23 -13.03 -13.78 -11.59
CA THR A 23 -11.58 -13.96 -11.65
C THR A 23 -11.24 -15.29 -12.33
N MET A 24 -10.50 -15.22 -13.40
CA MET A 24 -9.95 -16.39 -14.10
C MET A 24 -8.88 -17.05 -13.21
N ALA A 25 -9.05 -18.33 -12.94
CA ALA A 25 -8.07 -19.14 -12.24
C ALA A 25 -6.83 -19.41 -13.12
N ASN A 26 -5.69 -19.65 -12.48
CA ASN A 26 -4.46 -19.96 -13.20
C ASN A 26 -3.81 -21.21 -12.59
N THR A 27 -3.77 -22.29 -13.38
CA THR A 27 -3.18 -23.56 -12.98
C THR A 27 -1.66 -23.52 -12.85
N ASN A 28 -1.01 -22.50 -13.40
CA ASN A 28 0.43 -22.33 -13.42
C ASN A 28 0.95 -21.41 -12.30
N LEU A 29 0.12 -21.09 -11.31
CA LEU A 29 0.55 -20.28 -10.17
C LEU A 29 1.71 -20.97 -9.44
N LYS A 30 2.73 -20.19 -9.16
CA LYS A 30 3.90 -20.61 -8.37
C LYS A 30 3.78 -20.04 -6.95
N PRO A 31 4.37 -20.68 -5.94
CA PRO A 31 4.48 -20.10 -4.61
C PRO A 31 5.21 -18.76 -4.63
N GLU A 32 4.75 -17.84 -3.80
CA GLU A 32 5.47 -16.60 -3.51
C GLU A 32 6.75 -16.92 -2.74
N SER A 33 7.78 -16.13 -2.93
CA SER A 33 9.03 -16.23 -2.18
C SER A 33 9.40 -14.90 -1.55
N VAL A 34 9.82 -14.97 -0.29
CA VAL A 34 10.25 -13.79 0.48
C VAL A 34 11.74 -13.89 0.75
N VAL A 35 12.47 -12.84 0.41
CA VAL A 35 13.89 -12.69 0.75
C VAL A 35 14.02 -11.51 1.70
N SER A 36 14.49 -11.78 2.91
CA SER A 36 14.71 -10.76 3.95
C SER A 36 16.19 -10.64 4.27
N SER A 37 16.64 -9.39 4.44
CA SER A 37 17.97 -9.04 4.93
C SER A 37 17.83 -7.96 6.00
N GLU A 38 18.53 -8.15 7.11
CA GLU A 38 18.47 -7.26 8.26
C GLU A 38 19.85 -7.05 8.85
N VAL A 39 20.13 -5.82 9.26
CA VAL A 39 21.34 -5.46 10.01
C VAL A 39 20.91 -4.62 11.20
N GLY A 40 21.29 -5.05 12.39
CA GLY A 40 20.96 -4.38 13.64
C GLY A 40 22.19 -4.06 14.48
N LEU A 41 22.06 -3.02 15.30
CA LEU A 41 23.02 -2.60 16.31
C LEU A 41 22.28 -2.35 17.61
N ASP A 42 22.72 -3.02 18.68
CA ASP A 42 22.24 -2.83 20.05
C ASP A 42 23.41 -2.36 20.91
N LEU A 43 23.25 -1.22 21.54
CA LEU A 43 24.23 -0.63 22.45
C LEU A 43 23.60 -0.32 23.79
N SER A 44 24.28 -0.77 24.85
CA SER A 44 23.93 -0.41 26.24
C SER A 44 25.10 0.24 26.93
N LEU A 45 24.91 1.44 27.42
CA LEU A 45 25.90 2.31 28.03
C LEU A 45 25.48 2.78 29.42
N LEU A 46 26.46 3.21 30.22
CA LEU A 46 26.24 3.84 31.53
C LEU A 46 25.42 2.93 32.48
N ASP A 47 25.81 1.65 32.62
CA ASP A 47 25.13 0.66 33.45
C ASP A 47 23.64 0.53 33.07
N ASN A 48 23.34 0.41 31.77
CA ASN A 48 22.00 0.33 31.18
C ASN A 48 21.13 1.59 31.41
N ARG A 49 21.74 2.74 31.72
CA ARG A 49 21.01 4.01 31.81
C ARG A 49 20.77 4.64 30.45
N LEU A 50 21.49 4.20 29.43
CA LEU A 50 21.32 4.60 28.05
C LEU A 50 21.38 3.35 27.17
N SER A 51 20.31 3.05 26.44
CA SER A 51 20.31 2.03 25.40
C SER A 51 19.87 2.60 24.06
N PHE A 52 20.51 2.13 23.01
CA PHE A 52 20.23 2.52 21.65
C PHE A 52 20.17 1.28 20.77
N ASP A 53 19.01 1.06 20.16
CA ASP A 53 18.77 0.01 19.19
C ASP A 53 18.54 0.64 17.82
N ALA A 54 19.23 0.16 16.80
CA ALA A 54 19.06 0.60 15.43
C ALA A 54 18.99 -0.61 14.50
N THR A 55 17.96 -0.68 13.68
CA THR A 55 17.78 -1.76 12.72
C THR A 55 17.50 -1.19 11.34
N TYR A 56 18.19 -1.70 10.33
CA TYR A 56 17.87 -1.51 8.93
C TYR A 56 17.48 -2.85 8.31
N TYR A 57 16.34 -2.88 7.64
CA TYR A 57 15.87 -4.09 6.96
C TYR A 57 15.48 -3.84 5.52
N GLN A 58 15.57 -4.89 4.74
CA GLN A 58 15.01 -4.98 3.39
C GLN A 58 14.33 -6.34 3.22
N VAL A 59 13.06 -6.30 2.82
CA VAL A 59 12.25 -7.47 2.48
C VAL A 59 11.86 -7.37 1.01
N GLU A 60 12.00 -8.43 0.26
CA GLU A 60 11.61 -8.51 -1.13
C GLU A 60 10.68 -9.71 -1.35
N ASP A 61 9.41 -9.40 -1.61
CA ASP A 61 8.38 -10.37 -1.96
C ASP A 61 8.36 -10.58 -3.47
N ARG A 62 8.72 -11.77 -3.92
CA ARG A 62 8.86 -12.14 -5.34
C ARG A 62 7.73 -13.04 -5.78
N GLY A 63 7.22 -12.77 -6.98
CA GLY A 63 6.16 -13.57 -7.57
C GLY A 63 4.84 -13.47 -6.81
N GLN A 64 4.56 -12.33 -6.21
CA GLN A 64 3.34 -12.09 -5.45
C GLN A 64 2.11 -12.40 -6.31
N ILE A 65 1.19 -13.19 -5.77
CA ILE A 65 -0.03 -13.59 -6.49
C ILE A 65 -1.03 -12.45 -6.40
N MET A 66 -1.38 -11.91 -7.55
CA MET A 66 -2.26 -10.76 -7.69
C MET A 66 -3.38 -11.05 -8.67
N SER A 67 -4.53 -10.37 -8.47
CA SER A 67 -5.62 -10.34 -9.45
C SER A 67 -5.42 -9.11 -10.35
N VAL A 68 -5.02 -9.34 -11.59
CA VAL A 68 -4.85 -8.29 -12.60
C VAL A 68 -6.09 -8.16 -13.46
N GLN A 69 -6.46 -6.95 -13.83
CA GLN A 69 -7.58 -6.71 -14.72
C GLN A 69 -7.26 -7.23 -16.12
N VAL A 70 -8.21 -7.93 -16.71
CA VAL A 70 -8.09 -8.46 -18.09
C VAL A 70 -9.18 -7.87 -18.98
N PRO A 71 -9.00 -7.88 -20.32
CA PRO A 71 -10.03 -7.46 -21.25
C PRO A 71 -11.32 -8.29 -21.06
N THR A 72 -12.46 -7.62 -21.08
CA THR A 72 -13.78 -8.25 -20.85
C THR A 72 -14.15 -9.29 -21.90
N GLU A 73 -13.52 -9.25 -23.06
CA GLU A 73 -13.65 -10.24 -24.14
C GLU A 73 -13.20 -11.64 -23.73
N THR A 74 -12.38 -11.74 -22.66
CA THR A 74 -12.00 -13.04 -22.07
C THR A 74 -13.14 -13.70 -21.31
N GLY A 75 -14.23 -12.98 -21.04
CA GLY A 75 -15.33 -13.43 -20.19
C GLY A 75 -15.08 -13.28 -18.69
N PHE A 76 -13.94 -12.70 -18.29
CA PHE A 76 -13.56 -12.43 -16.91
C PHE A 76 -13.26 -10.95 -16.71
N LEU A 77 -13.29 -10.50 -15.46
CA LEU A 77 -12.87 -9.16 -15.08
C LEU A 77 -11.39 -9.12 -14.63
N PHE A 78 -10.97 -10.23 -14.04
CA PHE A 78 -9.63 -10.39 -13.48
C PHE A 78 -9.02 -11.73 -13.83
N ALA A 79 -7.69 -11.82 -13.78
CA ALA A 79 -6.95 -13.08 -13.84
C ALA A 79 -5.96 -13.14 -12.67
N SER A 80 -5.87 -14.30 -12.02
CA SER A 80 -4.86 -14.54 -10.99
C SER A 80 -3.53 -14.88 -11.64
N THR A 81 -2.46 -14.15 -11.27
CA THR A 81 -1.12 -14.39 -11.80
C THR A 81 -0.05 -14.07 -10.78
N ASN A 82 1.13 -14.67 -10.91
CA ASN A 82 2.31 -14.24 -10.17
C ASN A 82 2.82 -12.94 -10.80
N ALA A 83 2.38 -11.83 -10.27
CA ALA A 83 2.39 -10.56 -10.99
C ALA A 83 3.27 -9.49 -10.37
N GLY A 84 4.13 -9.76 -9.45
CA GLY A 84 4.89 -8.64 -8.94
C GLY A 84 6.06 -8.98 -8.06
N THR A 85 6.98 -8.04 -7.98
CA THR A 85 8.01 -8.01 -6.94
C THR A 85 7.85 -6.71 -6.19
N VAL A 86 7.58 -6.82 -4.90
CA VAL A 86 7.47 -5.69 -3.97
C VAL A 86 8.69 -5.68 -3.06
N ARG A 87 9.28 -4.52 -2.85
CA ARG A 87 10.41 -4.34 -1.96
C ARG A 87 10.07 -3.35 -0.86
N ASN A 88 10.16 -3.82 0.37
CA ASN A 88 10.02 -3.02 1.58
C ASN A 88 11.40 -2.74 2.17
N ARG A 89 11.68 -1.51 2.54
CA ARG A 89 12.89 -1.10 3.23
C ARG A 89 12.52 -0.21 4.40
N GLY A 90 13.14 -0.46 5.54
CA GLY A 90 12.87 0.35 6.70
C GLY A 90 14.06 0.55 7.60
N VAL A 91 13.93 1.58 8.45
CA VAL A 91 14.83 1.89 9.54
C VAL A 91 14.01 1.99 10.81
N GLU A 92 14.44 1.30 11.83
CA GLU A 92 13.85 1.37 13.17
C GLU A 92 14.93 1.83 14.15
N LEU A 93 14.62 2.85 14.94
CA LEU A 93 15.49 3.38 15.97
C LEU A 93 14.74 3.43 17.29
N LYS A 94 15.36 2.92 18.34
CA LYS A 94 14.86 3.01 19.69
C LYS A 94 15.95 3.53 20.61
N LEU A 95 15.63 4.57 21.35
CA LEU A 95 16.51 5.16 22.36
C LEU A 95 15.79 5.13 23.71
N ASN A 96 16.38 4.48 24.70
CA ASN A 96 15.92 4.56 26.06
C ASN A 96 16.99 5.22 26.91
N ALA A 97 16.56 6.12 27.80
CA ALA A 97 17.46 6.82 28.70
C ALA A 97 16.84 6.99 30.08
N VAL A 98 17.67 6.87 31.11
CA VAL A 98 17.34 7.17 32.51
C VAL A 98 18.21 8.38 32.95
N PRO A 99 17.85 9.63 32.52
CA PRO A 99 18.67 10.79 32.81
C PRO A 99 18.77 11.10 34.31
N VAL A 100 17.72 10.81 35.05
CA VAL A 100 17.71 11.01 36.50
C VAL A 100 17.38 9.71 37.20
N LYS A 101 18.25 9.28 38.12
CA LYS A 101 18.05 8.15 39.01
C LYS A 101 18.57 8.47 40.39
N THR A 102 17.67 8.74 41.33
CA THR A 102 17.97 9.02 42.75
C THR A 102 17.10 8.11 43.62
N ASN A 103 17.34 8.12 44.93
CA ASN A 103 16.53 7.33 45.88
C ASN A 103 15.03 7.76 45.93
N ARG A 104 14.70 8.95 45.41
CA ARG A 104 13.35 9.54 45.46
C ARG A 104 12.72 9.75 44.10
N LEU A 105 13.50 9.75 43.03
CA LEU A 105 13.06 10.06 41.68
C LEU A 105 13.83 9.22 40.68
N THR A 106 13.10 8.52 39.82
CA THR A 106 13.63 7.91 38.60
C THR A 106 12.85 8.49 37.43
N TRP A 107 13.56 8.99 36.42
CA TRP A 107 12.95 9.49 35.19
C TRP A 107 13.42 8.65 34.02
N ASP A 108 12.48 7.89 33.43
CA ASP A 108 12.71 7.04 32.28
C ASP A 108 12.13 7.73 31.04
N MET A 109 12.92 7.73 29.95
CA MET A 109 12.54 8.25 28.64
C MET A 109 12.71 7.17 27.60
N SER A 110 11.74 7.07 26.70
CA SER A 110 11.82 6.19 25.53
C SER A 110 11.45 6.99 24.29
N PHE A 111 12.29 6.91 23.27
CA PHE A 111 12.05 7.48 21.96
C PHE A 111 12.10 6.34 20.92
N VAL A 112 11.07 6.25 20.08
CA VAL A 112 10.99 5.27 18.98
C VAL A 112 10.77 6.03 17.69
N PHE A 113 11.55 5.69 16.67
CA PHE A 113 11.39 6.20 15.33
C PHE A 113 11.39 5.02 14.35
N THR A 114 10.36 4.94 13.53
CA THR A 114 10.24 3.94 12.47
C THR A 114 9.92 4.65 11.17
N LYS A 115 10.61 4.25 10.12
CA LYS A 115 10.32 4.70 8.76
C LYS A 115 10.48 3.53 7.82
N ASP A 116 9.42 3.21 7.08
CA ASP A 116 9.44 2.20 6.04
C ASP A 116 8.99 2.77 4.69
N ARG A 117 9.33 2.08 3.64
CA ARG A 117 8.94 2.42 2.28
C ARG A 117 8.80 1.17 1.45
N SER A 118 7.62 1.01 0.86
CA SER A 118 7.26 -0.09 -0.02
C SER A 118 7.25 0.37 -1.47
N LYS A 119 7.99 -0.33 -2.33
CA LYS A 119 8.04 -0.04 -3.77
C LYS A 119 7.69 -1.26 -4.61
N LEU A 120 6.98 -1.01 -5.68
CA LEU A 120 6.81 -1.99 -6.74
C LEU A 120 8.07 -2.04 -7.60
N VAL A 121 8.77 -3.18 -7.59
CA VAL A 121 10.07 -3.34 -8.28
C VAL A 121 9.90 -3.89 -9.68
N ALA A 122 8.96 -4.84 -9.86
CA ALA A 122 8.72 -5.48 -11.13
C ALA A 122 7.25 -5.88 -11.29
N LEU A 123 6.77 -5.86 -12.52
CA LEU A 123 5.50 -6.44 -12.97
C LEU A 123 5.77 -7.38 -14.15
N PRO A 124 4.85 -8.30 -14.47
CA PRO A 124 4.93 -9.12 -15.67
C PRO A 124 5.00 -8.28 -16.94
N GLU A 125 5.55 -8.88 -17.99
CA GLU A 125 5.58 -8.27 -19.30
C GLU A 125 4.16 -7.91 -19.79
N GLY A 126 4.00 -6.71 -20.34
CA GLY A 126 2.71 -6.18 -20.81
C GLY A 126 1.85 -5.51 -19.75
N ILE A 127 2.22 -5.57 -18.47
CA ILE A 127 1.52 -4.86 -17.39
C ILE A 127 2.39 -3.70 -16.91
N SER A 128 1.91 -2.46 -17.09
CA SER A 128 2.66 -1.25 -16.73
C SER A 128 2.30 -0.71 -15.35
N THR A 129 1.08 -0.97 -14.90
CA THR A 129 0.55 -0.45 -13.64
C THR A 129 -0.20 -1.54 -12.89
N PHE A 130 -0.26 -1.42 -11.57
CA PHE A 130 -1.07 -2.26 -10.71
C PHE A 130 -2.01 -1.40 -9.88
N ARG A 131 -3.32 -1.72 -9.97
CA ARG A 131 -4.38 -1.01 -9.25
C ARG A 131 -4.89 -1.88 -8.10
N PHE A 132 -4.75 -1.34 -6.88
CA PHE A 132 -5.20 -2.04 -5.66
C PHE A 132 -6.70 -1.90 -5.42
N TRP A 133 -7.23 -0.69 -5.62
CA TRP A 133 -8.64 -0.39 -5.48
C TRP A 133 -9.03 0.83 -6.31
N SER A 134 -10.33 0.94 -6.58
CA SER A 134 -10.92 2.11 -7.23
C SER A 134 -12.30 2.35 -6.62
N ARG A 135 -12.57 3.55 -6.15
CA ARG A 135 -13.87 3.98 -5.62
C ARG A 135 -14.11 5.44 -5.95
N PHE A 136 -15.32 5.73 -6.45
CA PHE A 136 -15.71 7.08 -6.85
C PHE A 136 -14.68 7.69 -7.82
N ASN A 137 -14.10 8.84 -7.45
CA ASN A 137 -13.12 9.55 -8.26
C ASN A 137 -11.68 9.33 -7.81
N ALA A 138 -11.42 8.38 -6.90
CA ALA A 138 -10.10 8.03 -6.40
C ALA A 138 -9.77 6.56 -6.66
N TYR A 139 -8.49 6.26 -6.87
CA TYR A 139 -7.99 4.90 -6.99
C TYR A 139 -6.55 4.83 -6.47
N SER A 140 -6.20 3.68 -5.92
CA SER A 140 -4.81 3.38 -5.57
C SER A 140 -4.17 2.59 -6.69
N GLU A 141 -3.15 3.16 -7.30
CA GLU A 141 -2.43 2.57 -8.43
C GLU A 141 -0.95 2.89 -8.32
N THR A 142 -0.12 1.92 -8.62
CA THR A 142 1.33 2.10 -8.69
C THR A 142 1.90 1.52 -9.98
N GLN A 143 3.00 2.07 -10.43
CA GLN A 143 3.80 1.61 -11.55
C GLN A 143 5.15 1.10 -11.07
N VAL A 144 5.89 0.40 -11.92
CA VAL A 144 7.24 -0.06 -11.58
C VAL A 144 8.12 1.12 -11.16
N GLY A 145 8.73 1.00 -9.98
CA GLY A 145 9.52 2.07 -9.34
C GLY A 145 8.70 3.02 -8.44
N GLY A 146 7.37 2.98 -8.53
CA GLY A 146 6.46 3.77 -7.70
C GLY A 146 6.29 3.20 -6.30
N ASP A 147 5.76 4.04 -5.41
CA ASP A 147 5.47 3.64 -4.03
C ASP A 147 4.12 2.90 -3.97
N ILE A 148 4.07 1.84 -3.16
CA ILE A 148 2.83 1.13 -2.90
C ILE A 148 1.92 2.03 -2.04
N GLY A 149 0.64 2.05 -2.37
CA GLY A 149 -0.34 2.84 -1.63
C GLY A 149 -0.56 4.26 -2.17
N ASP A 150 0.11 4.63 -3.27
CA ASP A 150 -0.16 5.91 -3.93
C ASP A 150 -1.63 6.02 -4.32
N VAL A 151 -2.24 7.14 -3.96
CA VAL A 151 -3.64 7.46 -4.26
C VAL A 151 -3.70 8.53 -5.33
N TRP A 152 -4.46 8.25 -6.36
CA TRP A 152 -4.69 9.14 -7.49
C TRP A 152 -6.15 9.56 -7.54
N GLY A 153 -6.40 10.79 -7.87
CA GLY A 153 -7.75 11.33 -7.97
C GLY A 153 -7.80 12.74 -8.52
N ASN A 154 -9.00 13.26 -8.58
CA ASN A 154 -9.21 14.66 -8.93
C ASN A 154 -9.20 15.48 -7.62
N ASP A 155 -8.30 16.45 -7.53
CA ASP A 155 -8.28 17.38 -6.41
C ASP A 155 -9.40 18.43 -6.54
N VAL A 156 -9.70 19.11 -5.46
CA VAL A 156 -10.68 20.19 -5.45
C VAL A 156 -10.09 21.40 -6.16
N LEU A 157 -10.85 21.94 -7.11
CA LEU A 157 -10.48 23.18 -7.79
C LEU A 157 -10.48 24.34 -6.79
N ARG A 158 -9.36 25.09 -6.77
CA ARG A 158 -9.16 26.19 -5.82
C ARG A 158 -8.90 27.51 -6.53
N VAL A 159 -9.25 28.60 -5.86
CA VAL A 159 -8.94 29.96 -6.32
C VAL A 159 -7.42 30.13 -6.32
N LYS A 160 -6.85 30.49 -7.47
CA LYS A 160 -5.38 30.59 -7.66
C LYS A 160 -4.79 31.87 -7.09
N GLU A 161 -5.53 32.99 -7.11
CA GLU A 161 -5.04 34.32 -6.73
C GLU A 161 -6.09 35.15 -6.01
N GLY A 162 -5.65 36.23 -5.36
CA GLY A 162 -6.52 37.21 -4.69
C GLY A 162 -6.83 36.88 -3.23
N LYS A 163 -7.82 37.60 -2.68
CA LYS A 163 -8.23 37.53 -1.26
C LYS A 163 -8.66 36.14 -0.81
N TYR A 164 -9.21 35.35 -1.74
CA TYR A 164 -9.74 34.01 -1.48
C TYR A 164 -8.84 32.91 -2.03
N LYS A 165 -7.54 33.18 -2.19
CA LYS A 165 -6.57 32.17 -2.61
C LYS A 165 -6.70 30.92 -1.76
N ASP A 166 -6.57 29.76 -2.41
CA ASP A 166 -6.69 28.41 -1.85
C ASP A 166 -8.09 28.01 -1.35
N TRP A 167 -9.08 28.91 -1.48
CA TRP A 167 -10.45 28.54 -1.18
C TRP A 167 -11.01 27.59 -2.26
N PRO A 168 -11.81 26.58 -1.86
CA PRO A 168 -12.43 25.67 -2.81
C PRO A 168 -13.49 26.39 -3.65
N ILE A 169 -13.54 26.04 -4.94
CA ILE A 169 -14.54 26.55 -5.87
C ILE A 169 -15.76 25.63 -5.83
N VAL A 170 -16.94 26.20 -5.70
CA VAL A 170 -18.21 25.49 -5.76
C VAL A 170 -18.98 25.91 -7.01
N ASN A 171 -19.84 25.03 -7.52
CA ASN A 171 -20.77 25.37 -8.60
C ASN A 171 -22.02 26.09 -8.05
N ASP A 172 -22.95 26.47 -8.92
CA ASP A 172 -24.19 27.17 -8.57
C ASP A 172 -25.09 26.37 -7.60
N ASN A 173 -24.91 25.05 -7.52
CA ASN A 173 -25.61 24.18 -6.60
C ASN A 173 -24.87 23.97 -5.26
N GLY A 174 -23.77 24.68 -5.01
CA GLY A 174 -22.94 24.55 -3.80
C GLY A 174 -22.07 23.31 -3.74
N LEU A 175 -21.91 22.57 -4.84
CA LEU A 175 -21.05 21.39 -4.91
C LEU A 175 -19.62 21.78 -5.28
N LEU A 176 -18.65 21.13 -4.64
CA LEU A 176 -17.22 21.30 -4.94
C LEU A 176 -16.93 20.98 -6.41
N GLN A 177 -16.22 21.86 -7.08
CA GLN A 177 -15.68 21.59 -8.40
C GLN A 177 -14.34 20.85 -8.26
N LEU A 178 -14.11 19.86 -9.14
CA LEU A 178 -12.90 19.06 -9.16
C LEU A 178 -12.02 19.48 -10.34
N GLU A 179 -10.70 19.36 -10.16
CA GLU A 179 -9.77 19.51 -11.27
C GLU A 179 -10.03 18.43 -12.33
N PRO A 180 -9.96 18.76 -13.63
CA PRO A 180 -10.23 17.78 -14.69
C PRO A 180 -9.15 16.71 -14.79
N GLU A 181 -7.92 17.04 -14.39
CA GLU A 181 -6.79 16.13 -14.44
C GLU A 181 -6.64 15.38 -13.12
N ARG A 182 -6.36 14.09 -13.22
CA ARG A 182 -6.04 13.25 -12.09
C ARG A 182 -4.58 13.42 -11.71
N LYS A 183 -4.32 13.53 -10.42
CA LYS A 183 -2.97 13.61 -9.88
C LYS A 183 -2.83 12.73 -8.65
N LYS A 184 -1.60 12.49 -8.23
CA LYS A 184 -1.33 11.87 -6.94
C LYS A 184 -1.81 12.83 -5.84
N ILE A 185 -2.74 12.37 -5.00
CA ILE A 185 -3.36 13.16 -3.93
C ILE A 185 -2.91 12.71 -2.52
N GLY A 186 -2.20 11.60 -2.42
CA GLY A 186 -1.66 11.09 -1.15
C GLY A 186 -1.06 9.71 -1.28
N ASN A 187 -0.67 9.14 -0.15
CA ASN A 187 -0.26 7.76 -0.04
C ASN A 187 -0.82 7.18 1.28
N VAL A 188 -1.60 6.10 1.20
CA VAL A 188 -2.27 5.49 2.37
C VAL A 188 -1.35 4.68 3.29
N ILE A 189 -0.09 4.52 2.93
CA ILE A 189 0.89 3.75 3.72
C ILE A 189 1.92 4.66 4.37
N SER A 190 2.26 5.79 3.74
CA SER A 190 3.37 6.65 4.16
C SER A 190 2.94 8.02 4.71
N ASP A 191 1.66 8.33 4.72
CA ASP A 191 1.13 9.62 5.22
C ASP A 191 0.61 9.52 6.66
#